data_e182e73c332d130ba9359c7eeae86315
#
_entry.id   e182e73c332d130ba9359c7eeae86315
#
_cell.length_a   1.000
_cell.length_b   1.000
_cell.length_c   1.000
_cell.angle_alpha   90.00
_cell.angle_beta   90.00
_cell.angle_gamma   90.00
#
_symmetry.space_group_name_H-M   'P 1'
#
loop_
_entity.id
_entity.type
_entity.pdbx_description
1 polymer ?
#
loop_
_entity_poly.entity_id
_entity_poly.type
_entity_poly.pdbx_seq_one_letter_code
_entity_poly.pdbx_strand_id
1 'polypeptide(L)'
;MTNFLKYILIVFLITGCQSLNNIGNNIGSTIGFIEEDPFAPTKIQTDYENFLKSNWIKRNTNSFKFSELGKKRPAKNLFFASSGDRLFSIFDNLEVIDITTGETLKEVSINESVMSGVAAGYGVFVYVGENGEIFVNNIESGENRWSAKLNDQVLSPALITSRYILVQTSSDVLYVFNLSDGETVWSKKAQPSLLSIRGTSSPMLYEGLVFTSFSNGRLSANRITDGIQLWERPISVIKGSTELEKLKDSDSQAIAFEESVYAANFNGSLTRFNIRDGEKIFSVDLSTSKPLLMWRDTLLSSNTDDEIIQFDAINGNEKWRNSSFKYRKISNLVIHDGNLLFGDYEGYIHKLNLQNGEILGISKSKLNSIKNIAVISNDLIIQDDLGSIEVLSIF
;
A
#
# COMPACT_ATOMS: atom_id res chain seq x y z
N MET A 1 10.56 -11.56 54.26
CA MET A 1 10.86 -10.40 53.44
C MET A 1 11.30 -10.72 51.98
N THR A 2 11.71 -11.95 51.69
CA THR A 2 12.23 -12.34 50.35
C THR A 2 11.20 -12.70 49.29
N ASN A 3 9.96 -12.99 49.66
CA ASN A 3 8.91 -13.34 48.71
C ASN A 3 8.10 -12.14 48.17
N PHE A 4 8.12 -11.03 48.89
CA PHE A 4 7.42 -9.82 48.47
C PHE A 4 8.13 -9.08 47.30
N LEU A 5 9.47 -9.19 47.28
CA LEU A 5 10.28 -8.58 46.21
C LEU A 5 10.17 -9.32 44.86
N LYS A 6 9.86 -10.63 44.86
CA LYS A 6 9.66 -11.40 43.64
C LYS A 6 8.34 -11.07 42.95
N TYR A 7 7.30 -10.72 43.67
CA TYR A 7 6.01 -10.33 43.07
C TYR A 7 6.04 -8.91 42.53
N ILE A 8 6.82 -8.01 43.11
CA ILE A 8 7.00 -6.64 42.53
C ILE A 8 7.76 -6.70 41.20
N LEU A 9 8.75 -7.61 41.08
CA LEU A 9 9.51 -7.74 39.81
C LEU A 9 8.70 -8.36 38.68
N ILE A 10 7.71 -9.21 38.97
CA ILE A 10 6.84 -9.85 37.96
C ILE A 10 5.74 -8.89 37.46
N VAL A 11 5.23 -8.01 38.32
CA VAL A 11 4.25 -6.99 37.92
C VAL A 11 4.85 -5.93 37.00
N PHE A 12 6.15 -5.62 37.15
CA PHE A 12 6.85 -4.69 36.24
C PHE A 12 7.15 -5.25 34.84
N LEU A 13 7.08 -6.57 34.65
CA LEU A 13 7.29 -7.20 33.34
C LEU A 13 6.04 -7.34 32.48
N ILE A 14 4.85 -7.03 33.04
CA ILE A 14 3.56 -7.18 32.35
C ILE A 14 2.99 -5.84 31.89
N THR A 15 3.42 -4.71 32.45
CA THR A 15 3.05 -3.39 31.94
C THR A 15 4.03 -2.96 30.86
N GLY A 16 3.57 -3.06 29.62
CA GLY A 16 4.34 -3.01 28.39
C GLY A 16 5.38 -1.89 28.27
N CYS A 17 6.36 -2.12 27.42
CA CYS A 17 7.51 -1.23 27.12
C CYS A 17 7.17 0.24 26.84
N GLN A 18 5.93 0.58 26.50
CA GLN A 18 5.51 1.96 26.28
C GLN A 18 5.42 2.81 27.56
N SER A 19 5.02 2.23 28.70
CA SER A 19 4.96 2.99 29.97
C SER A 19 6.33 3.23 30.56
N LEU A 20 7.27 2.31 30.37
CA LEU A 20 8.65 2.47 30.82
C LEU A 20 9.42 3.49 29.97
N ASN A 21 9.19 3.52 28.64
CA ASN A 21 9.75 4.55 27.78
C ASN A 21 9.20 5.95 28.13
N ASN A 22 7.90 6.08 28.38
CA ASN A 22 7.32 7.36 28.78
C ASN A 22 7.83 7.87 30.13
N ILE A 23 8.05 6.98 31.10
CA ILE A 23 8.64 7.34 32.41
C ILE A 23 10.13 7.68 32.23
N GLY A 24 10.87 6.90 31.45
CA GLY A 24 12.28 7.15 31.15
C GLY A 24 12.49 8.47 30.42
N ASN A 25 11.66 8.75 29.41
CA ASN A 25 11.71 9.98 28.64
C ASN A 25 11.36 11.23 29.49
N ASN A 26 10.35 11.12 30.37
CA ASN A 26 9.99 12.23 31.27
C ASN A 26 11.07 12.51 32.32
N ILE A 27 11.71 11.50 32.87
CA ILE A 27 12.81 11.66 33.83
C ILE A 27 14.06 12.19 33.12
N GLY A 28 14.39 11.65 31.93
CA GLY A 28 15.57 12.05 31.18
C GLY A 28 15.48 13.47 30.62
N SER A 29 14.31 13.91 30.12
CA SER A 29 14.10 15.30 29.70
C SER A 29 14.19 16.30 30.86
N THR A 30 13.75 15.90 32.05
CA THR A 30 13.85 16.73 33.28
C THR A 30 15.31 16.90 33.76
N ILE A 31 16.19 15.95 33.47
CA ILE A 31 17.62 16.01 33.81
C ILE A 31 18.52 16.31 32.62
N GLY A 32 17.98 16.60 31.45
CA GLY A 32 18.72 17.06 30.26
C GLY A 32 19.59 15.97 29.59
N PHE A 33 19.31 14.68 29.84
CA PHE A 33 20.08 13.55 29.30
C PHE A 33 19.38 12.79 28.16
N ILE A 34 18.20 13.21 27.69
CA ILE A 34 17.53 12.56 26.55
C ILE A 34 17.53 13.54 25.38
N GLU A 35 18.30 13.22 24.35
CA GLU A 35 18.11 13.81 23.03
C GLU A 35 16.73 13.39 22.52
N GLU A 36 15.96 14.34 22.01
CA GLU A 36 14.69 14.03 21.33
C GLU A 36 15.00 13.10 20.16
N ASP A 37 14.25 12.00 20.04
CA ASP A 37 14.39 11.09 18.91
C ASP A 37 14.04 11.83 17.62
N PRO A 38 15.00 12.04 16.69
CA PRO A 38 14.76 12.78 15.47
C PRO A 38 13.73 12.11 14.53
N PHE A 39 13.41 10.85 14.78
CA PHE A 39 12.40 10.07 14.05
C PHE A 39 11.10 9.89 14.84
N ALA A 40 10.92 10.64 15.95
CA ALA A 40 9.68 10.62 16.69
C ALA A 40 8.51 11.11 15.81
N PRO A 41 7.35 10.44 15.84
CA PRO A 41 6.19 10.88 15.11
C PRO A 41 5.74 12.29 15.51
N THR A 42 5.45 13.13 14.56
CA THR A 42 4.94 14.47 14.80
C THR A 42 3.66 14.41 15.62
N LYS A 43 3.57 15.25 16.66
CA LYS A 43 2.34 15.40 17.44
C LYS A 43 1.30 16.12 16.60
N ILE A 44 0.07 15.57 16.55
CA ILE A 44 -1.05 16.20 15.85
C ILE A 44 -1.91 17.02 16.84
N GLN A 45 -2.46 18.10 16.31
CA GLN A 45 -3.51 18.83 17.01
C GLN A 45 -4.83 18.13 16.71
N THR A 46 -5.66 17.89 17.72
CA THR A 46 -6.93 17.13 17.59
C THR A 46 -8.16 18.05 17.68
N ASP A 47 -7.97 19.35 17.71
CA ASP A 47 -9.05 20.36 17.86
C ASP A 47 -9.82 20.62 16.55
N TYR A 48 -9.71 19.71 15.58
CA TYR A 48 -10.42 19.80 14.31
C TYR A 48 -11.80 19.17 14.39
N GLU A 49 -12.71 19.65 13.56
CA GLU A 49 -14.05 19.11 13.43
C GLU A 49 -14.00 17.66 12.92
N ASN A 50 -14.82 16.80 13.54
CA ASN A 50 -15.00 15.44 13.09
C ASN A 50 -15.84 15.44 11.82
N PHE A 51 -15.34 14.83 10.76
CA PHE A 51 -15.99 14.77 9.44
C PHE A 51 -16.37 13.32 9.02
N LEU A 52 -16.29 12.35 9.94
CA LEU A 52 -16.57 10.95 9.66
C LEU A 52 -17.57 10.35 10.66
N LYS A 53 -18.42 9.47 10.17
CA LYS A 53 -19.31 8.65 10.98
C LYS A 53 -19.14 7.18 10.64
N SER A 54 -18.86 6.35 11.64
CA SER A 54 -18.72 4.90 11.48
C SER A 54 -20.09 4.27 11.15
N ASN A 55 -20.16 3.58 10.02
CA ASN A 55 -21.32 2.80 9.60
C ASN A 55 -21.26 1.40 10.21
N TRP A 56 -20.17 0.71 9.95
CA TRP A 56 -19.93 -0.63 10.53
C TRP A 56 -18.42 -0.91 10.62
N ILE A 57 -18.07 -1.91 11.42
CA ILE A 57 -16.72 -2.39 11.63
C ILE A 57 -16.69 -3.91 11.64
N LYS A 58 -15.73 -4.50 10.97
CA LYS A 58 -15.41 -5.92 11.03
C LYS A 58 -13.97 -6.12 11.48
N ARG A 59 -13.80 -6.73 12.65
CA ARG A 59 -12.49 -6.96 13.24
C ARG A 59 -11.94 -8.32 12.85
N ASN A 60 -10.68 -8.35 12.48
CA ASN A 60 -9.95 -9.60 12.35
C ASN A 60 -9.52 -10.09 13.75
N THR A 61 -10.24 -11.09 14.28
CA THR A 61 -10.05 -11.60 15.65
C THR A 61 -8.93 -12.63 15.76
N ASN A 62 -8.44 -13.17 14.65
CA ASN A 62 -7.46 -14.27 14.63
C ASN A 62 -5.99 -13.82 14.64
N SER A 63 -5.73 -12.59 14.98
CA SER A 63 -4.39 -12.00 14.93
C SER A 63 -3.39 -12.56 15.96
N PHE A 64 -3.81 -13.35 16.94
CA PHE A 64 -2.91 -13.81 18.00
C PHE A 64 -3.22 -15.21 18.54
N LYS A 65 -2.54 -16.24 18.04
CA LYS A 65 -2.43 -17.53 18.75
C LYS A 65 -1.19 -17.49 19.65
N PHE A 66 -1.35 -17.71 20.94
CA PHE A 66 -0.27 -17.74 21.95
C PHE A 66 0.87 -18.72 21.58
N SER A 67 0.56 -19.75 20.76
CA SER A 67 1.54 -20.72 20.23
C SER A 67 2.52 -20.15 19.19
N GLU A 68 2.29 -18.91 18.73
CA GLU A 68 3.13 -18.23 17.73
C GLU A 68 3.99 -17.11 18.33
N LEU A 69 4.03 -17.00 19.66
CA LEU A 69 4.96 -16.10 20.36
C LEU A 69 6.41 -16.42 19.95
N GLY A 70 7.09 -15.46 19.35
CA GLY A 70 8.48 -15.60 18.89
C GLY A 70 8.68 -15.92 17.42
N LYS A 71 7.61 -16.23 16.65
CA LYS A 71 7.71 -16.31 15.18
C LYS A 71 7.51 -14.92 14.58
N LYS A 72 8.52 -14.42 13.87
CA LYS A 72 8.33 -13.23 13.01
C LYS A 72 7.26 -13.56 11.98
N ARG A 73 6.08 -12.94 12.09
CA ARG A 73 5.08 -13.02 11.02
C ARG A 73 5.62 -12.26 9.82
N PRO A 74 5.57 -12.84 8.61
CA PRO A 74 5.77 -12.04 7.42
C PRO A 74 4.71 -10.93 7.41
N ALA A 75 5.10 -9.71 7.05
CA ALA A 75 4.15 -8.63 6.85
C ALA A 75 3.15 -9.08 5.78
N LYS A 76 1.90 -9.30 6.18
CA LYS A 76 0.83 -9.60 5.23
C LYS A 76 0.34 -8.27 4.67
N ASN A 77 0.56 -8.03 3.40
CA ASN A 77 -0.06 -6.92 2.68
C ASN A 77 -1.50 -7.35 2.34
N LEU A 78 -2.39 -7.26 3.32
CA LEU A 78 -3.79 -7.63 3.14
C LEU A 78 -4.54 -6.46 2.51
N PHE A 79 -4.40 -6.25 1.20
CA PHE A 79 -5.24 -5.30 0.48
C PHE A 79 -6.64 -5.89 0.28
N PHE A 80 -7.66 -5.11 0.60
CA PHE A 80 -9.02 -5.42 0.19
C PHE A 80 -9.26 -4.98 -1.27
N ALA A 81 -10.27 -5.54 -1.89
CA ALA A 81 -10.75 -5.12 -3.20
C ALA A 81 -12.25 -4.83 -3.15
N SER A 82 -12.74 -4.10 -4.14
CA SER A 82 -14.17 -3.86 -4.31
C SER A 82 -14.60 -4.08 -5.76
N SER A 83 -15.84 -4.52 -5.94
CA SER A 83 -16.48 -4.62 -7.24
C SER A 83 -17.99 -4.43 -7.06
N GLY A 84 -18.52 -3.33 -7.60
CA GLY A 84 -19.88 -2.90 -7.34
C GLY A 84 -20.10 -2.58 -5.85
N ASP A 85 -21.11 -3.18 -5.27
CA ASP A 85 -21.50 -3.09 -3.86
C ASP A 85 -20.81 -4.10 -2.94
N ARG A 86 -19.82 -4.83 -3.46
CA ARG A 86 -19.14 -5.91 -2.75
C ARG A 86 -17.71 -5.55 -2.40
N LEU A 87 -17.34 -5.88 -1.18
CA LEU A 87 -15.99 -5.80 -0.65
C LEU A 87 -15.41 -7.22 -0.49
N PHE A 88 -14.18 -7.40 -0.92
CA PHE A 88 -13.44 -8.66 -0.83
C PHE A 88 -12.27 -8.47 0.12
N SER A 89 -12.24 -9.22 1.20
CA SER A 89 -11.14 -9.15 2.17
C SER A 89 -10.80 -10.52 2.74
N ILE A 90 -9.57 -10.65 3.20
CA ILE A 90 -9.05 -11.87 3.79
C ILE A 90 -8.99 -11.69 5.30
N PHE A 91 -9.74 -12.56 6.00
CA PHE A 91 -9.67 -12.77 7.43
C PHE A 91 -9.01 -14.14 7.68
N ASP A 92 -9.75 -15.12 8.23
CA ASP A 92 -9.34 -16.53 8.19
C ASP A 92 -9.55 -17.13 6.81
N ASN A 93 -10.69 -16.80 6.22
CA ASN A 93 -11.08 -17.10 4.86
C ASN A 93 -11.22 -15.80 4.06
N LEU A 94 -11.40 -15.91 2.75
CA LEU A 94 -11.82 -14.78 1.95
C LEU A 94 -13.32 -14.55 2.14
N GLU A 95 -13.68 -13.36 2.55
CA GLU A 95 -15.06 -12.95 2.69
C GLU A 95 -15.48 -11.96 1.62
N VAL A 96 -16.66 -12.17 1.06
CA VAL A 96 -17.39 -11.22 0.23
C VAL A 96 -18.42 -10.54 1.12
N ILE A 97 -18.28 -9.24 1.29
CA ILE A 97 -19.05 -8.45 2.25
C ILE A 97 -19.85 -7.40 1.49
N ASP A 98 -21.10 -7.19 1.87
CA ASP A 98 -21.88 -6.05 1.40
C ASP A 98 -21.32 -4.75 2.00
N ILE A 99 -20.94 -3.81 1.13
CA ILE A 99 -20.30 -2.55 1.56
C ILE A 99 -21.23 -1.72 2.44
N THR A 100 -22.53 -1.74 2.17
CA THR A 100 -23.51 -0.90 2.86
C THR A 100 -23.83 -1.44 4.25
N THR A 101 -24.02 -2.75 4.38
CA THR A 101 -24.50 -3.39 5.62
C THR A 101 -23.39 -3.99 6.46
N GLY A 102 -22.25 -4.34 5.85
CA GLY A 102 -21.16 -5.09 6.50
C GLY A 102 -21.46 -6.58 6.67
N GLU A 103 -22.56 -7.07 6.10
CA GLU A 103 -22.94 -8.49 6.17
C GLU A 103 -22.05 -9.32 5.23
N THR A 104 -21.64 -10.50 5.70
CA THR A 104 -20.92 -11.46 4.86
C THR A 104 -21.90 -12.16 3.93
N LEU A 105 -21.81 -11.83 2.64
CA LEU A 105 -22.62 -12.44 1.58
C LEU A 105 -22.13 -13.84 1.24
N LYS A 106 -20.80 -14.04 1.31
CA LYS A 106 -20.16 -15.32 0.98
C LYS A 106 -18.82 -15.45 1.69
N GLU A 107 -18.48 -16.68 2.02
CA GLU A 107 -17.17 -17.06 2.54
C GLU A 107 -16.54 -18.13 1.62
N VAL A 108 -15.30 -17.90 1.22
CA VAL A 108 -14.52 -18.80 0.36
C VAL A 108 -13.33 -19.30 1.17
N SER A 109 -13.29 -20.61 1.42
CA SER A 109 -12.23 -21.23 2.20
C SER A 109 -10.86 -21.08 1.50
N ILE A 110 -9.86 -20.63 2.25
CA ILE A 110 -8.49 -20.50 1.80
C ILE A 110 -7.63 -21.52 2.58
N ASN A 111 -6.93 -22.39 1.85
CA ASN A 111 -6.13 -23.47 2.45
C ASN A 111 -4.68 -23.06 2.73
N GLU A 112 -4.27 -21.85 2.33
CA GLU A 112 -2.92 -21.32 2.50
C GLU A 112 -2.92 -19.84 2.84
N SER A 113 -1.82 -19.33 3.38
CA SER A 113 -1.66 -17.89 3.64
C SER A 113 -1.63 -17.11 2.33
N VAL A 114 -2.28 -15.95 2.30
CA VAL A 114 -2.27 -15.03 1.16
C VAL A 114 -1.36 -13.86 1.46
N MET A 115 -0.50 -13.49 0.51
CA MET A 115 0.49 -12.43 0.65
C MET A 115 0.21 -11.24 -0.28
N SER A 116 -0.55 -11.46 -1.35
CA SER A 116 -0.82 -10.46 -2.40
C SER A 116 -1.95 -9.49 -2.07
N GLY A 117 -2.79 -9.80 -1.07
CA GLY A 117 -4.12 -9.20 -0.96
C GLY A 117 -5.08 -9.78 -2.01
N VAL A 118 -6.20 -9.11 -2.20
CA VAL A 118 -7.24 -9.51 -3.17
C VAL A 118 -7.33 -8.46 -4.26
N ALA A 119 -7.60 -8.90 -5.48
CA ALA A 119 -8.06 -8.05 -6.59
C ALA A 119 -9.46 -8.51 -7.03
N ALA A 120 -10.34 -7.60 -7.44
CA ALA A 120 -11.68 -7.94 -7.94
C ALA A 120 -12.06 -7.05 -9.13
N GLY A 121 -12.71 -7.64 -10.13
CA GLY A 121 -13.16 -6.94 -11.33
C GLY A 121 -13.50 -7.89 -12.45
N TYR A 122 -14.23 -7.43 -13.44
CA TYR A 122 -14.59 -8.20 -14.63
C TYR A 122 -15.20 -9.58 -14.35
N GLY A 123 -16.01 -9.68 -13.29
CA GLY A 123 -16.70 -10.90 -12.89
C GLY A 123 -15.86 -11.93 -12.17
N VAL A 124 -14.61 -11.60 -11.80
CA VAL A 124 -13.73 -12.46 -11.03
C VAL A 124 -13.10 -11.73 -9.84
N PHE A 125 -12.70 -12.49 -8.82
CA PHE A 125 -11.73 -12.06 -7.82
C PHE A 125 -10.53 -12.98 -7.83
N VAL A 126 -9.36 -12.41 -7.50
CA VAL A 126 -8.05 -13.04 -7.63
C VAL A 126 -7.26 -12.87 -6.35
N TYR A 127 -6.64 -13.93 -5.88
CA TYR A 127 -5.62 -13.89 -4.84
C TYR A 127 -4.49 -14.87 -5.16
N VAL A 128 -3.32 -14.65 -4.56
CA VAL A 128 -2.17 -15.55 -4.71
C VAL A 128 -1.73 -16.02 -3.33
N GLY A 129 -1.63 -17.34 -3.19
CA GLY A 129 -1.16 -17.99 -1.99
C GLY A 129 0.35 -17.81 -1.78
N GLU A 130 0.83 -18.05 -0.56
CA GLU A 130 2.25 -17.91 -0.20
C GLU A 130 3.19 -18.83 -0.98
N ASN A 131 2.65 -19.95 -1.48
CA ASN A 131 3.36 -20.91 -2.32
C ASN A 131 3.42 -20.49 -3.79
N GLY A 132 2.88 -19.31 -4.16
CA GLY A 132 2.84 -18.80 -5.52
C GLY A 132 1.80 -19.49 -6.40
N GLU A 133 0.70 -19.96 -5.86
CA GLU A 133 -0.45 -20.44 -6.63
C GLU A 133 -1.46 -19.31 -6.75
N ILE A 134 -1.80 -18.92 -7.99
CA ILE A 134 -2.84 -17.93 -8.29
C ILE A 134 -4.19 -18.66 -8.39
N PHE A 135 -5.19 -18.09 -7.73
CA PHE A 135 -6.59 -18.55 -7.76
C PHE A 135 -7.47 -17.47 -8.35
N VAL A 136 -8.22 -17.85 -9.38
CA VAL A 136 -9.18 -16.96 -10.04
C VAL A 136 -10.56 -17.55 -9.87
N ASN A 137 -11.41 -16.82 -9.16
CA ASN A 137 -12.73 -17.28 -8.77
C ASN A 137 -13.82 -16.37 -9.35
N ASN A 138 -15.00 -16.93 -9.59
CA ASN A 138 -16.16 -16.17 -10.04
C ASN A 138 -16.74 -15.35 -8.88
N ILE A 139 -17.03 -14.07 -9.11
CA ILE A 139 -17.60 -13.16 -8.10
C ILE A 139 -18.97 -13.65 -7.59
N GLU A 140 -19.82 -14.16 -8.49
CA GLU A 140 -21.18 -14.54 -8.15
C GLU A 140 -21.25 -15.90 -7.42
N SER A 141 -20.57 -16.93 -7.99
CA SER A 141 -20.62 -18.27 -7.43
C SER A 141 -19.59 -18.49 -6.32
N GLY A 142 -18.47 -17.75 -6.32
CA GLY A 142 -17.30 -17.98 -5.46
C GLY A 142 -16.47 -19.18 -5.89
N GLU A 143 -16.89 -19.91 -6.93
CA GLU A 143 -16.22 -21.11 -7.42
C GLU A 143 -14.94 -20.75 -8.16
N ASN A 144 -13.93 -21.62 -8.03
CA ASN A 144 -12.69 -21.47 -8.78
C ASN A 144 -12.95 -21.67 -10.28
N ARG A 145 -12.53 -20.71 -11.09
CA ARG A 145 -12.54 -20.80 -12.57
C ARG A 145 -11.34 -21.54 -13.08
N TRP A 146 -10.17 -21.15 -12.58
CA TRP A 146 -8.89 -21.76 -12.87
C TRP A 146 -7.84 -21.35 -11.83
N SER A 147 -6.77 -22.12 -11.74
CA SER A 147 -5.58 -21.81 -10.96
C SER A 147 -4.32 -22.09 -11.77
N ALA A 148 -3.21 -21.42 -11.42
CA ALA A 148 -1.91 -21.61 -12.05
C ALA A 148 -0.77 -21.46 -11.04
N LYS A 149 0.37 -22.11 -11.29
CA LYS A 149 1.55 -22.07 -10.44
C LYS A 149 2.56 -21.06 -10.96
N LEU A 150 2.99 -20.12 -10.10
CA LEU A 150 3.94 -19.07 -10.44
C LEU A 150 5.38 -19.38 -10.03
N ASN A 151 5.65 -20.40 -9.26
CA ASN A 151 6.97 -20.76 -8.72
C ASN A 151 7.67 -19.67 -7.89
N ASP A 152 6.94 -18.64 -7.46
CA ASP A 152 7.45 -17.50 -6.68
C ASP A 152 6.32 -16.78 -5.97
N GLN A 153 6.65 -15.95 -4.98
CA GLN A 153 5.66 -15.19 -4.21
C GLN A 153 5.18 -13.96 -4.96
N VAL A 154 3.94 -13.56 -4.70
CA VAL A 154 3.34 -12.30 -5.16
C VAL A 154 2.97 -11.48 -3.94
N LEU A 155 3.39 -10.23 -3.90
CA LEU A 155 3.26 -9.33 -2.74
C LEU A 155 2.33 -8.14 -2.99
N SER A 156 1.87 -7.96 -4.23
CA SER A 156 0.93 -6.91 -4.65
C SER A 156 -0.31 -7.52 -5.30
N PRO A 157 -1.46 -6.84 -5.26
CA PRO A 157 -2.67 -7.29 -5.93
C PRO A 157 -2.47 -7.45 -7.44
N ALA A 158 -3.14 -8.43 -8.02
CA ALA A 158 -3.18 -8.62 -9.46
C ALA A 158 -3.88 -7.45 -10.15
N LEU A 159 -3.43 -7.10 -11.35
CA LEU A 159 -4.20 -6.24 -12.25
C LEU A 159 -5.15 -7.10 -13.09
N ILE A 160 -6.44 -6.83 -13.01
CA ILE A 160 -7.48 -7.51 -13.79
C ILE A 160 -7.96 -6.58 -14.89
N THR A 161 -8.02 -7.07 -16.10
CA THR A 161 -8.57 -6.39 -17.26
C THR A 161 -9.70 -7.20 -17.88
N SER A 162 -10.36 -6.69 -18.91
CA SER A 162 -11.43 -7.42 -19.61
C SER A 162 -10.95 -8.72 -20.30
N ARG A 163 -9.63 -8.88 -20.52
CA ARG A 163 -9.06 -10.04 -21.22
C ARG A 163 -7.94 -10.74 -20.47
N TYR A 164 -7.24 -10.04 -19.58
CA TYR A 164 -5.99 -10.52 -18.99
C TYR A 164 -5.97 -10.32 -17.47
N ILE A 165 -5.22 -11.17 -16.81
CA ILE A 165 -4.79 -11.02 -15.43
C ILE A 165 -3.27 -10.90 -15.44
N LEU A 166 -2.76 -9.85 -14.78
CA LEU A 166 -1.34 -9.58 -14.69
C LEU A 166 -0.89 -9.66 -13.24
N VAL A 167 0.20 -10.37 -12.99
CA VAL A 167 0.82 -10.47 -11.67
C VAL A 167 2.32 -10.31 -11.78
N GLN A 168 2.92 -9.58 -10.85
CA GLN A 168 4.36 -9.45 -10.69
C GLN A 168 4.81 -10.24 -9.47
N THR A 169 5.83 -11.10 -9.66
CA THR A 169 6.40 -11.87 -8.57
C THR A 169 7.53 -11.14 -7.86
N SER A 170 7.88 -11.60 -6.67
CA SER A 170 8.97 -11.04 -5.85
C SER A 170 10.36 -11.18 -6.49
N SER A 171 10.52 -12.05 -7.49
CA SER A 171 11.75 -12.17 -8.32
C SER A 171 11.66 -11.38 -9.63
N ASP A 172 10.81 -10.35 -9.69
CA ASP A 172 10.64 -9.48 -10.86
C ASP A 172 10.23 -10.21 -12.16
N VAL A 173 9.35 -11.21 -12.05
CA VAL A 173 8.72 -11.82 -13.21
C VAL A 173 7.30 -11.30 -13.34
N LEU A 174 7.01 -10.64 -14.45
CA LEU A 174 5.66 -10.27 -14.85
C LEU A 174 5.04 -11.42 -15.65
N TYR A 175 3.91 -11.95 -15.19
CA TYR A 175 3.08 -12.91 -15.90
C TYR A 175 1.82 -12.25 -16.40
N VAL A 176 1.41 -12.58 -17.60
CA VAL A 176 0.13 -12.20 -18.19
C VAL A 176 -0.62 -13.46 -18.57
N PHE A 177 -1.77 -13.65 -17.95
CA PHE A 177 -2.67 -14.78 -18.17
C PHE A 177 -3.90 -14.33 -18.93
N ASN A 178 -4.47 -15.22 -19.71
CA ASN A 178 -5.79 -15.03 -20.28
C ASN A 178 -6.85 -15.15 -19.16
N LEU A 179 -7.74 -14.18 -19.06
CA LEU A 179 -8.78 -14.12 -18.02
C LEU A 179 -9.72 -15.34 -18.08
N SER A 180 -10.00 -15.87 -19.28
CA SER A 180 -11.01 -16.93 -19.49
C SER A 180 -10.58 -18.31 -18.98
N ASP A 181 -9.32 -18.68 -19.19
CA ASP A 181 -8.84 -20.05 -19.05
C ASP A 181 -7.53 -20.18 -18.27
N GLY A 182 -6.84 -19.06 -17.97
CA GLY A 182 -5.58 -19.05 -17.23
C GLY A 182 -4.36 -19.46 -18.05
N GLU A 183 -4.49 -19.60 -19.39
CA GLU A 183 -3.31 -19.82 -20.22
C GLU A 183 -2.35 -18.64 -20.15
N THR A 184 -1.05 -18.91 -20.00
CA THR A 184 -0.03 -17.87 -20.03
C THR A 184 0.12 -17.31 -21.42
N VAL A 185 -0.25 -16.04 -21.60
CA VAL A 185 -0.10 -15.32 -22.88
C VAL A 185 1.37 -15.03 -23.13
N TRP A 186 2.03 -14.48 -22.13
CA TRP A 186 3.48 -14.25 -22.09
C TRP A 186 3.96 -14.02 -20.65
N SER A 187 5.25 -14.12 -20.45
CA SER A 187 5.90 -13.71 -19.22
C SER A 187 7.22 -13.02 -19.53
N LYS A 188 7.63 -12.12 -18.62
CA LYS A 188 8.87 -11.38 -18.74
C LYS A 188 9.58 -11.27 -17.41
N LYS A 189 10.85 -11.65 -17.39
CA LYS A 189 11.73 -11.49 -16.24
C LYS A 189 12.61 -10.26 -16.43
N ALA A 190 12.65 -9.38 -15.43
CA ALA A 190 13.60 -8.28 -15.41
C ALA A 190 15.02 -8.75 -15.09
N GLN A 191 16.00 -7.89 -15.35
CA GLN A 191 17.34 -8.14 -14.85
C GLN A 191 17.36 -8.06 -13.31
N PRO A 192 17.92 -9.05 -12.61
CA PRO A 192 17.89 -9.08 -11.17
C PRO A 192 18.65 -7.89 -10.55
N SER A 193 18.09 -7.34 -9.48
CA SER A 193 18.81 -6.41 -8.61
C SER A 193 19.74 -7.17 -7.68
N LEU A 194 20.89 -6.55 -7.33
CA LEU A 194 21.80 -7.12 -6.32
C LEU A 194 21.18 -7.08 -4.91
N LEU A 195 20.40 -6.06 -4.62
CA LEU A 195 19.65 -5.87 -3.39
C LEU A 195 18.27 -5.32 -3.73
N SER A 196 17.24 -5.82 -3.07
CA SER A 196 15.89 -5.26 -3.15
C SER A 196 15.26 -5.23 -1.76
N ILE A 197 14.34 -4.29 -1.55
CA ILE A 197 13.41 -4.32 -0.44
C ILE A 197 12.32 -5.33 -0.79
N ARG A 198 11.83 -6.07 0.18
CA ARG A 198 10.77 -7.05 -0.07
C ARG A 198 9.44 -6.35 -0.32
N GLY A 199 9.14 -6.08 -1.55
CA GLY A 199 7.92 -5.50 -2.05
C GLY A 199 7.76 -5.79 -3.53
N THR A 200 6.63 -5.47 -4.10
CA THR A 200 6.40 -5.44 -5.55
C THR A 200 5.35 -4.38 -5.85
N SER A 201 5.54 -3.64 -6.95
CA SER A 201 4.49 -2.76 -7.45
C SER A 201 3.44 -3.58 -8.22
N SER A 202 2.19 -3.12 -8.22
CA SER A 202 1.21 -3.67 -9.16
C SER A 202 1.48 -3.13 -10.56
N PRO A 203 1.42 -3.96 -11.61
CA PRO A 203 1.52 -3.47 -12.98
C PRO A 203 0.37 -2.53 -13.29
N MET A 204 0.57 -1.60 -14.24
CA MET A 204 -0.43 -0.65 -14.69
C MET A 204 -0.64 -0.81 -16.19
N LEU A 205 -1.90 -0.79 -16.62
CA LEU A 205 -2.28 -0.82 -18.04
C LEU A 205 -2.80 0.53 -18.48
N TYR A 206 -2.23 1.06 -19.55
CA TYR A 206 -2.70 2.28 -20.19
C TYR A 206 -2.46 2.22 -21.70
N GLU A 207 -3.49 2.50 -22.51
CA GLU A 207 -3.44 2.49 -23.98
C GLU A 207 -2.81 1.24 -24.62
N GLY A 208 -3.08 0.06 -24.03
CA GLY A 208 -2.56 -1.22 -24.53
C GLY A 208 -1.11 -1.51 -24.15
N LEU A 209 -0.49 -0.66 -23.33
CA LEU A 209 0.83 -0.83 -22.76
C LEU A 209 0.77 -1.18 -21.30
N VAL A 210 1.53 -2.19 -20.90
CA VAL A 210 1.75 -2.57 -19.53
C VAL A 210 3.02 -1.89 -19.02
N PHE A 211 2.86 -1.06 -18.01
CA PHE A 211 3.96 -0.42 -17.31
C PHE A 211 4.24 -1.18 -16.02
N THR A 212 5.49 -1.55 -15.83
CA THR A 212 5.93 -2.34 -14.68
C THR A 212 7.22 -1.75 -14.13
N SER A 213 7.19 -1.39 -12.85
CA SER A 213 8.37 -0.97 -12.09
C SER A 213 9.00 -2.21 -11.47
N PHE A 214 10.32 -2.36 -11.61
CA PHE A 214 11.06 -3.51 -11.11
C PHE A 214 12.01 -3.12 -9.96
N SER A 215 12.40 -4.10 -9.16
CA SER A 215 13.29 -3.90 -8.01
C SER A 215 14.68 -3.36 -8.40
N ASN A 216 15.07 -3.47 -9.67
CA ASN A 216 16.29 -2.88 -10.20
C ASN A 216 16.18 -1.35 -10.46
N GLY A 217 15.07 -0.72 -10.06
CA GLY A 217 14.83 0.72 -10.21
C GLY A 217 14.48 1.16 -11.63
N ARG A 218 14.02 0.23 -12.48
CA ARG A 218 13.67 0.51 -13.88
C ARG A 218 12.18 0.39 -14.12
N LEU A 219 11.67 1.23 -15.00
CA LEU A 219 10.31 1.15 -15.55
C LEU A 219 10.37 0.54 -16.94
N SER A 220 9.57 -0.48 -17.23
CA SER A 220 9.40 -1.03 -18.56
C SER A 220 8.01 -0.78 -19.12
N ALA A 221 7.93 -0.58 -20.43
CA ALA A 221 6.69 -0.54 -21.21
C ALA A 221 6.65 -1.73 -22.16
N ASN A 222 5.64 -2.58 -22.00
CA ASN A 222 5.47 -3.78 -22.82
C ASN A 222 4.07 -3.78 -23.44
N ARG A 223 3.95 -4.22 -24.67
CA ARG A 223 2.64 -4.37 -25.31
C ARG A 223 1.88 -5.53 -24.64
N ILE A 224 0.61 -5.28 -24.25
CA ILE A 224 -0.14 -6.26 -23.48
C ILE A 224 -0.42 -7.56 -24.23
N THR A 225 -0.56 -7.49 -25.56
CA THR A 225 -0.99 -8.64 -26.37
C THR A 225 0.07 -9.72 -26.56
N ASP A 226 1.36 -9.36 -26.53
CA ASP A 226 2.46 -10.25 -26.88
C ASP A 226 3.75 -10.02 -26.05
N GLY A 227 3.74 -9.07 -25.12
CA GLY A 227 4.87 -8.78 -24.26
C GLY A 227 6.06 -8.11 -24.93
N ILE A 228 5.94 -7.69 -26.21
CA ILE A 228 7.02 -6.96 -26.89
C ILE A 228 7.35 -5.70 -26.09
N GLN A 229 8.60 -5.61 -25.64
CA GLN A 229 9.10 -4.44 -24.93
C GLN A 229 9.34 -3.28 -25.92
N LEU A 230 8.63 -2.17 -25.71
CA LEU A 230 8.85 -0.97 -26.48
C LEU A 230 10.08 -0.22 -25.97
N TRP A 231 10.16 -0.08 -24.64
CA TRP A 231 11.29 0.55 -23.98
C TRP A 231 11.40 0.08 -22.52
N GLU A 232 12.58 0.32 -21.93
CA GLU A 232 12.87 0.18 -20.51
C GLU A 232 13.86 1.27 -20.11
N ARG A 233 13.56 2.02 -19.03
CA ARG A 233 14.33 3.17 -18.58
C ARG A 233 14.58 3.15 -17.08
N PRO A 234 15.74 3.62 -16.60
CA PRO A 234 15.95 3.85 -15.18
C PRO A 234 15.05 4.99 -14.69
N ILE A 235 14.36 4.78 -13.57
CA ILE A 235 13.52 5.80 -12.95
C ILE A 235 14.42 6.88 -12.33
N SER A 236 15.53 6.46 -11.69
CA SER A 236 16.46 7.37 -11.03
C SER A 236 17.89 7.11 -11.46
N VAL A 237 18.70 8.14 -11.38
CA VAL A 237 20.16 8.00 -11.52
C VAL A 237 20.70 7.34 -10.24
N ILE A 238 21.52 6.31 -10.39
CA ILE A 238 22.22 5.67 -9.27
C ILE A 238 23.22 6.66 -8.68
N LYS A 239 23.00 7.05 -7.42
CA LYS A 239 23.91 7.90 -6.66
C LYS A 239 24.38 7.11 -5.44
N GLY A 240 25.61 7.33 -5.00
CA GLY A 240 26.18 6.69 -3.82
C GLY A 240 27.35 5.77 -4.10
N SER A 241 28.14 5.50 -3.06
CA SER A 241 29.35 4.66 -3.12
C SER A 241 29.12 3.25 -2.56
N THR A 242 28.19 3.11 -1.63
CA THR A 242 27.85 1.81 -1.00
C THR A 242 26.68 1.14 -1.72
N GLU A 243 26.57 -0.18 -1.60
CA GLU A 243 25.45 -0.95 -2.18
C GLU A 243 24.10 -0.53 -1.58
N LEU A 244 24.07 -0.12 -0.31
CA LEU A 244 22.85 0.38 0.34
C LEU A 244 22.39 1.73 -0.24
N GLU A 245 23.33 2.63 -0.52
CA GLU A 245 23.04 3.93 -1.16
C GLU A 245 22.58 3.75 -2.62
N LYS A 246 23.03 2.69 -3.28
CA LYS A 246 22.64 2.33 -4.64
C LYS A 246 21.28 1.61 -4.73
N LEU A 247 20.73 1.20 -3.59
CA LEU A 247 19.43 0.52 -3.56
C LEU A 247 18.33 1.45 -4.08
N LYS A 248 17.70 1.05 -5.17
CA LYS A 248 16.61 1.77 -5.87
C LYS A 248 15.45 0.80 -6.09
N ASP A 249 14.67 0.59 -5.08
CA ASP A 249 13.51 -0.29 -5.18
C ASP A 249 12.28 0.47 -5.68
N SER A 250 11.48 -0.15 -6.54
CA SER A 250 10.35 0.48 -7.21
C SER A 250 9.05 -0.18 -6.81
N ASP A 251 8.71 -0.13 -5.52
CA ASP A 251 7.44 -0.62 -5.00
C ASP A 251 6.26 0.33 -5.30
N SER A 252 6.54 1.56 -5.70
CA SER A 252 5.52 2.52 -6.12
C SER A 252 4.93 2.13 -7.47
N GLN A 253 3.61 2.01 -7.55
CA GLN A 253 2.92 1.80 -8.81
C GLN A 253 3.08 3.04 -9.71
N ALA A 254 3.45 2.81 -10.96
CA ALA A 254 3.48 3.86 -11.96
C ALA A 254 2.05 4.37 -12.27
N ILE A 255 1.92 5.62 -12.69
CA ILE A 255 0.66 6.19 -13.13
C ILE A 255 0.83 6.85 -14.49
N ALA A 256 -0.14 6.66 -15.39
CA ALA A 256 -0.14 7.29 -16.70
C ALA A 256 -1.23 8.36 -16.78
N PHE A 257 -0.91 9.43 -17.46
CA PHE A 257 -1.82 10.53 -17.75
C PHE A 257 -1.45 11.16 -19.08
N GLU A 258 -2.41 11.24 -19.99
CA GLU A 258 -2.21 11.71 -21.37
C GLU A 258 -1.03 10.97 -22.06
N GLU A 259 -0.09 11.68 -22.66
CA GLU A 259 1.08 11.12 -23.35
C GLU A 259 2.27 10.82 -22.42
N SER A 260 2.02 10.68 -21.12
CA SER A 260 3.07 10.54 -20.13
C SER A 260 2.83 9.41 -19.14
N VAL A 261 3.92 8.83 -18.66
CA VAL A 261 3.92 7.92 -17.51
C VAL A 261 4.89 8.45 -16.46
N TYR A 262 4.44 8.37 -15.20
CA TYR A 262 5.18 8.82 -14.03
C TYR A 262 5.50 7.62 -13.16
N ALA A 263 6.73 7.54 -12.72
CA ALA A 263 7.19 6.51 -11.81
C ALA A 263 8.10 7.11 -10.74
N ALA A 264 8.05 6.52 -9.56
CA ALA A 264 8.93 6.90 -8.45
C ALA A 264 9.51 5.64 -7.80
N ASN A 265 10.62 5.79 -7.09
CA ASN A 265 11.23 4.70 -6.38
C ASN A 265 11.79 5.14 -5.02
N PHE A 266 11.97 4.13 -4.15
CA PHE A 266 12.65 4.31 -2.88
C PHE A 266 14.08 4.80 -3.12
N ASN A 267 14.55 5.73 -2.27
CA ASN A 267 15.87 6.32 -2.34
C ASN A 267 16.20 6.92 -3.70
N GLY A 268 15.21 7.49 -4.39
CA GLY A 268 15.30 7.92 -5.76
C GLY A 268 14.56 9.20 -6.12
N SER A 269 13.86 9.15 -7.23
CA SER A 269 13.25 10.30 -7.87
C SER A 269 11.84 9.97 -8.37
N LEU A 270 11.01 10.98 -8.49
CA LEU A 270 9.82 10.99 -9.35
C LEU A 270 10.25 11.40 -10.74
N THR A 271 10.00 10.56 -11.73
CA THR A 271 10.39 10.81 -13.12
C THR A 271 9.20 10.70 -14.05
N ARG A 272 9.06 11.67 -14.95
CA ARG A 272 8.10 11.69 -16.05
C ARG A 272 8.78 11.23 -17.33
N PHE A 273 8.15 10.27 -18.00
CA PHE A 273 8.58 9.76 -19.31
C PHE A 273 7.50 9.98 -20.36
N ASN A 274 7.92 10.17 -21.60
CA ASN A 274 7.02 10.02 -22.73
C ASN A 274 6.57 8.57 -22.85
N ILE A 275 5.26 8.36 -23.08
CA ILE A 275 4.67 7.02 -23.06
C ILE A 275 5.14 6.15 -24.25
N ARG A 276 5.49 6.73 -25.39
CA ARG A 276 5.78 6.02 -26.65
C ARG A 276 7.22 5.48 -26.72
N ASP A 277 8.19 6.29 -26.30
CA ASP A 277 9.63 6.00 -26.47
C ASP A 277 10.41 5.95 -25.15
N GLY A 278 9.76 6.32 -24.04
CA GLY A 278 10.38 6.37 -22.73
C GLY A 278 11.40 7.51 -22.60
N GLU A 279 11.35 8.55 -23.43
CA GLU A 279 12.18 9.72 -23.26
C GLU A 279 11.85 10.41 -21.91
N LYS A 280 12.90 10.71 -21.15
CA LYS A 280 12.75 11.38 -19.86
C LYS A 280 12.46 12.86 -20.05
N ILE A 281 11.31 13.31 -19.56
CA ILE A 281 10.88 14.71 -19.65
C ILE A 281 11.43 15.51 -18.46
N PHE A 282 11.23 15.02 -17.23
CA PHE A 282 11.86 15.57 -16.03
C PHE A 282 12.12 14.49 -14.99
N SER A 283 12.92 14.82 -13.99
CA SER A 283 13.16 14.01 -12.79
C SER A 283 13.39 14.93 -11.61
N VAL A 284 12.65 14.72 -10.52
CA VAL A 284 12.72 15.49 -9.27
C VAL A 284 12.92 14.55 -8.08
N ASP A 285 13.56 15.02 -7.03
CA ASP A 285 13.85 14.21 -5.86
C ASP A 285 12.56 13.85 -5.13
N LEU A 286 12.32 12.55 -5.02
CA LEU A 286 11.23 11.96 -4.23
C LEU A 286 11.56 10.52 -3.90
N SER A 287 11.89 10.23 -2.65
CA SER A 287 12.03 8.86 -2.16
C SER A 287 10.68 8.37 -1.65
N THR A 288 10.09 7.40 -2.34
CA THR A 288 8.79 6.83 -1.93
C THR A 288 8.65 5.39 -2.36
N SER A 289 7.92 4.60 -1.56
CA SER A 289 7.37 3.29 -1.92
C SER A 289 5.83 3.31 -2.02
N LYS A 290 5.21 4.48 -1.80
CA LYS A 290 3.76 4.63 -1.83
C LYS A 290 3.26 4.95 -3.23
N PRO A 291 1.99 4.61 -3.55
CA PRO A 291 1.41 4.92 -4.84
C PRO A 291 1.42 6.42 -5.13
N LEU A 292 1.64 6.75 -6.39
CA LEU A 292 1.42 8.10 -6.92
C LEU A 292 -0.09 8.32 -7.12
N LEU A 293 -0.54 9.54 -6.89
CA LEU A 293 -1.93 9.94 -7.08
C LEU A 293 -2.00 11.11 -8.04
N MET A 294 -2.76 10.95 -9.13
CA MET A 294 -2.98 12.01 -10.12
C MET A 294 -4.27 12.75 -9.82
N TRP A 295 -4.21 14.06 -9.84
CA TRP A 295 -5.38 14.93 -9.78
C TRP A 295 -5.24 16.09 -10.76
N ARG A 296 -6.01 16.06 -11.85
CA ARG A 296 -5.89 17.01 -12.97
C ARG A 296 -4.44 17.02 -13.50
N ASP A 297 -3.79 18.18 -13.48
CA ASP A 297 -2.42 18.43 -13.89
C ASP A 297 -1.41 18.39 -12.73
N THR A 298 -1.75 17.69 -11.65
CA THR A 298 -0.89 17.57 -10.46
C THR A 298 -0.71 16.14 -10.02
N LEU A 299 0.46 15.86 -9.46
CA LEU A 299 0.84 14.60 -8.84
C LEU A 299 0.99 14.78 -7.34
N LEU A 300 0.45 13.84 -6.56
CA LEU A 300 0.61 13.79 -5.12
C LEU A 300 1.26 12.47 -4.73
N SER A 301 2.13 12.54 -3.74
CA SER A 301 2.66 11.38 -3.04
C SER A 301 3.15 11.78 -1.66
N SER A 302 3.46 10.80 -0.82
CA SER A 302 4.23 11.03 0.39
C SER A 302 5.62 10.45 0.24
N ASN A 303 6.61 11.13 0.81
CA ASN A 303 7.98 10.61 0.86
C ASN A 303 8.15 9.60 2.01
N THR A 304 9.37 9.07 2.16
CA THR A 304 9.74 8.10 3.20
C THR A 304 9.61 8.64 4.62
N ASP A 305 9.59 9.96 4.80
CA ASP A 305 9.41 10.63 6.09
C ASP A 305 7.94 10.98 6.36
N ASP A 306 7.01 10.53 5.49
CA ASP A 306 5.57 10.85 5.54
C ASP A 306 5.24 12.34 5.29
N GLU A 307 6.13 13.11 4.67
CA GLU A 307 5.77 14.43 4.14
C GLU A 307 4.91 14.24 2.89
N ILE A 308 3.80 14.95 2.80
CA ILE A 308 2.92 14.94 1.63
C ILE A 308 3.33 16.06 0.69
N ILE A 309 3.53 15.73 -0.58
CA ILE A 309 4.05 16.67 -1.56
C ILE A 309 3.16 16.65 -2.80
N GLN A 310 2.82 17.83 -3.30
CA GLN A 310 2.16 18.00 -4.58
C GLN A 310 3.13 18.61 -5.59
N PHE A 311 3.20 17.99 -6.74
CA PHE A 311 4.00 18.42 -7.87
C PHE A 311 3.11 18.84 -9.06
N ASP A 312 3.59 19.80 -9.83
CA ASP A 312 3.07 20.08 -11.17
C ASP A 312 3.43 18.92 -12.10
N ALA A 313 2.42 18.28 -12.72
CA ALA A 313 2.63 17.12 -13.57
C ALA A 313 3.34 17.46 -14.90
N ILE A 314 3.33 18.72 -15.32
CA ILE A 314 3.92 19.14 -16.59
C ILE A 314 5.43 19.33 -16.46
N ASN A 315 5.87 20.00 -15.39
CA ASN A 315 7.27 20.44 -15.24
C ASN A 315 7.98 19.87 -14.00
N GLY A 316 7.26 19.20 -13.09
CA GLY A 316 7.81 18.60 -11.88
C GLY A 316 8.05 19.58 -10.73
N ASN A 317 7.66 20.83 -10.85
CA ASN A 317 7.83 21.81 -9.77
C ASN A 317 6.96 21.45 -8.58
N GLU A 318 7.51 21.55 -7.36
CA GLU A 318 6.76 21.41 -6.12
C GLU A 318 5.77 22.58 -5.98
N LYS A 319 4.47 22.26 -5.84
CA LYS A 319 3.41 23.25 -5.61
C LYS A 319 3.25 23.54 -4.12
N TRP A 320 3.22 22.50 -3.31
CA TRP A 320 3.20 22.60 -1.85
C TRP A 320 3.71 21.33 -1.19
N ARG A 321 4.13 21.45 0.06
CA ARG A 321 4.58 20.37 0.94
C ARG A 321 3.94 20.54 2.31
N ASN A 322 3.45 19.43 2.88
CA ASN A 322 2.99 19.38 4.25
C ASN A 322 3.82 18.40 5.05
N SER A 323 4.56 18.91 6.04
CA SER A 323 5.46 18.15 6.92
C SER A 323 4.84 17.82 8.29
N SER A 324 3.55 18.14 8.50
CA SER A 324 2.88 17.96 9.79
C SER A 324 2.66 16.50 10.17
N PHE A 325 2.92 15.58 9.25
CA PHE A 325 2.67 14.14 9.42
C PHE A 325 3.93 13.29 9.44
N LYS A 326 5.11 13.92 9.63
CA LYS A 326 6.39 13.19 9.64
C LYS A 326 6.38 12.02 10.59
N TYR A 327 6.83 10.86 10.08
CA TYR A 327 7.01 9.59 10.78
C TYR A 327 5.71 8.99 11.38
N ARG A 328 4.55 9.43 10.88
CA ARG A 328 3.26 8.92 11.34
C ARG A 328 2.79 7.66 10.62
N LYS A 329 3.62 7.10 9.74
CA LYS A 329 3.34 5.87 8.97
C LYS A 329 1.98 5.98 8.27
N ILE A 330 1.78 7.08 7.54
CA ILE A 330 0.51 7.35 6.86
C ILE A 330 0.20 6.26 5.82
N SER A 331 -1.08 6.05 5.54
CA SER A 331 -1.56 5.12 4.52
C SER A 331 -1.28 5.62 3.10
N ASN A 332 -1.81 4.92 2.10
CA ASN A 332 -1.98 5.51 0.77
C ASN A 332 -2.91 6.73 0.83
N LEU A 333 -2.78 7.61 -0.16
CA LEU A 333 -3.58 8.82 -0.31
C LEU A 333 -4.80 8.54 -1.21
N VAL A 334 -5.95 9.14 -0.90
CA VAL A 334 -7.16 9.12 -1.75
C VAL A 334 -7.77 10.51 -1.85
N ILE A 335 -8.49 10.75 -2.94
CA ILE A 335 -9.19 12.02 -3.17
C ILE A 335 -10.69 11.82 -3.03
N HIS A 336 -11.33 12.72 -2.30
CA HIS A 336 -12.78 12.82 -2.21
C HIS A 336 -13.21 14.29 -2.16
N ASP A 337 -14.14 14.67 -3.05
CA ASP A 337 -14.70 16.04 -3.13
C ASP A 337 -13.67 17.17 -3.07
N GLY A 338 -12.57 17.01 -3.85
CA GLY A 338 -11.51 18.02 -3.90
C GLY A 338 -10.64 18.10 -2.65
N ASN A 339 -10.75 17.11 -1.75
CA ASN A 339 -9.92 16.97 -0.57
C ASN A 339 -9.07 15.71 -0.64
N LEU A 340 -7.92 15.74 0.01
CA LEU A 340 -7.03 14.60 0.19
C LEU A 340 -7.34 13.94 1.53
N LEU A 341 -7.52 12.61 1.53
CA LEU A 341 -7.77 11.81 2.72
C LEU A 341 -6.68 10.75 2.87
N PHE A 342 -6.26 10.46 4.10
CA PHE A 342 -5.36 9.38 4.46
C PHE A 342 -5.47 9.04 5.95
N GLY A 343 -5.07 7.84 6.32
CA GLY A 343 -5.00 7.40 7.70
C GLY A 343 -3.58 7.37 8.25
N ASP A 344 -3.42 7.24 9.57
CA ASP A 344 -2.12 7.10 10.21
C ASP A 344 -2.03 5.91 11.19
N TYR A 345 -0.84 5.72 11.80
CA TYR A 345 -0.57 4.60 12.70
C TYR A 345 -1.37 4.64 14.02
N GLU A 346 -1.85 5.81 14.42
CA GLU A 346 -2.72 5.94 15.58
C GLU A 346 -4.20 5.78 15.24
N GLY A 347 -4.55 5.62 13.95
CA GLY A 347 -5.93 5.46 13.48
C GLY A 347 -6.69 6.78 13.33
N TYR A 348 -5.98 7.89 13.19
CA TYR A 348 -6.60 9.14 12.76
C TYR A 348 -6.72 9.16 11.24
N ILE A 349 -7.82 9.72 10.76
CA ILE A 349 -8.06 10.03 9.36
C ILE A 349 -7.95 11.54 9.20
N HIS A 350 -7.10 11.94 8.30
CA HIS A 350 -6.77 13.34 8.01
C HIS A 350 -7.44 13.79 6.72
N LYS A 351 -7.94 15.03 6.71
CA LYS A 351 -8.55 15.69 5.55
C LYS A 351 -7.77 16.97 5.25
N LEU A 352 -7.19 17.06 4.06
CA LEU A 352 -6.43 18.22 3.61
C LEU A 352 -7.07 18.83 2.36
N ASN A 353 -6.92 20.15 2.25
CA ASN A 353 -7.22 20.86 1.02
C ASN A 353 -6.22 20.49 -0.08
N LEU A 354 -6.71 19.99 -1.23
CA LEU A 354 -5.88 19.58 -2.35
C LEU A 354 -5.09 20.71 -3.00
N GLN A 355 -5.54 21.96 -2.90
CA GLN A 355 -4.90 23.08 -3.59
C GLN A 355 -3.67 23.63 -2.86
N ASN A 356 -3.69 23.58 -1.52
CA ASN A 356 -2.64 24.21 -0.71
C ASN A 356 -2.08 23.34 0.42
N GLY A 357 -2.61 22.11 0.59
CA GLY A 357 -2.15 21.17 1.61
C GLY A 357 -2.54 21.52 3.05
N GLU A 358 -3.43 22.49 3.27
CA GLU A 358 -3.91 22.86 4.61
C GLU A 358 -4.78 21.77 5.22
N ILE A 359 -4.64 21.55 6.55
CA ILE A 359 -5.45 20.58 7.30
C ILE A 359 -6.84 21.16 7.49
N LEU A 360 -7.87 20.46 7.00
CA LEU A 360 -9.27 20.84 7.11
C LEU A 360 -10.00 20.07 8.21
N GLY A 361 -9.57 18.85 8.51
CA GLY A 361 -10.24 18.01 9.50
C GLY A 361 -9.39 16.83 9.94
N ILE A 362 -9.67 16.36 11.15
CA ILE A 362 -9.06 15.15 11.70
C ILE A 362 -10.15 14.36 12.43
N SER A 363 -10.35 13.10 12.04
CA SER A 363 -11.34 12.22 12.67
C SER A 363 -10.66 10.98 13.22
N LYS A 364 -11.08 10.53 14.39
CA LYS A 364 -10.58 9.27 14.98
C LYS A 364 -11.42 8.09 14.52
N SER A 365 -10.81 7.08 13.92
CA SER A 365 -11.45 5.81 13.61
C SER A 365 -11.48 4.87 14.82
N LYS A 366 -12.20 3.77 14.72
CA LYS A 366 -12.20 2.69 15.72
C LYS A 366 -11.09 1.67 15.49
N LEU A 367 -10.34 1.81 14.39
CA LEU A 367 -9.15 1.03 14.07
C LEU A 367 -7.89 1.78 14.49
N ASN A 368 -6.79 1.06 14.58
CA ASN A 368 -5.45 1.63 14.78
C ASN A 368 -4.56 1.22 13.61
N SER A 369 -3.48 1.97 13.38
CA SER A 369 -2.47 1.62 12.37
C SER A 369 -3.07 1.41 10.96
N ILE A 370 -3.74 2.45 10.45
CA ILE A 370 -4.40 2.41 9.13
C ILE A 370 -3.35 2.20 8.04
N LYS A 371 -3.53 1.16 7.23
CA LYS A 371 -2.63 0.77 6.14
C LYS A 371 -3.19 1.06 4.77
N ASN A 372 -4.48 0.76 4.59
CA ASN A 372 -5.16 0.96 3.32
C ASN A 372 -6.40 1.79 3.50
N ILE A 373 -6.65 2.64 2.53
CA ILE A 373 -7.81 3.51 2.48
C ILE A 373 -8.32 3.57 1.04
N ALA A 374 -9.63 3.52 0.86
CA ALA A 374 -10.28 3.71 -0.43
C ALA A 374 -11.60 4.47 -0.25
N VAL A 375 -11.98 5.21 -1.27
CA VAL A 375 -13.32 5.82 -1.37
C VAL A 375 -14.12 5.05 -2.39
N ILE A 376 -15.29 4.54 -1.98
CA ILE A 376 -16.22 3.82 -2.84
C ILE A 376 -17.58 4.50 -2.72
N SER A 377 -18.08 5.04 -3.83
CA SER A 377 -19.24 5.93 -3.83
C SER A 377 -19.00 7.16 -2.93
N ASN A 378 -19.59 7.22 -1.77
CA ASN A 378 -19.40 8.31 -0.80
C ASN A 378 -18.92 7.80 0.57
N ASP A 379 -18.56 6.53 0.66
CA ASP A 379 -18.06 5.92 1.88
C ASP A 379 -16.54 5.75 1.81
N LEU A 380 -15.92 5.99 2.95
CA LEU A 380 -14.50 5.75 3.17
C LEU A 380 -14.33 4.37 3.78
N ILE A 381 -13.60 3.51 3.11
CA ILE A 381 -13.25 2.19 3.58
C ILE A 381 -11.81 2.22 4.06
N ILE A 382 -11.58 1.84 5.30
CA ILE A 382 -10.25 1.80 5.90
C ILE A 382 -9.92 0.40 6.39
N GLN A 383 -8.66 0.03 6.31
CA GLN A 383 -8.13 -1.25 6.79
C GLN A 383 -6.89 -1.02 7.65
N ASP A 384 -6.83 -1.71 8.79
CA ASP A 384 -5.66 -1.68 9.68
C ASP A 384 -4.59 -2.72 9.29
N ASP A 385 -3.47 -2.72 10.02
CA ASP A 385 -2.36 -3.67 9.82
C ASP A 385 -2.68 -5.12 10.25
N LEU A 386 -3.81 -5.34 10.90
CA LEU A 386 -4.34 -6.66 11.24
C LEU A 386 -5.33 -7.18 10.20
N GLY A 387 -5.74 -6.35 9.24
CA GLY A 387 -6.74 -6.68 8.23
C GLY A 387 -8.19 -6.40 8.67
N SER A 388 -8.40 -5.75 9.83
CA SER A 388 -9.75 -5.30 10.23
C SER A 388 -10.21 -4.17 9.33
N ILE A 389 -11.50 -4.09 9.06
CA ILE A 389 -12.10 -3.10 8.15
C ILE A 389 -13.15 -2.27 8.89
N GLU A 390 -13.15 -0.98 8.64
CA GLU A 390 -14.21 -0.06 9.04
C GLU A 390 -14.69 0.72 7.82
N VAL A 391 -16.00 0.87 7.69
CA VAL A 391 -16.64 1.72 6.67
C VAL A 391 -17.25 2.94 7.35
N LEU A 392 -16.95 4.10 6.82
CA LEU A 392 -17.23 5.40 7.37
C LEU A 392 -17.93 6.28 6.33
N SER A 393 -19.02 6.92 6.67
CA SER A 393 -19.60 7.98 5.83
C SER A 393 -18.86 9.29 6.05
N ILE A 394 -18.61 10.00 4.94
CA ILE A 394 -17.98 11.34 4.92
C ILE A 394 -19.09 12.39 4.90
N PHE A 395 -19.00 13.43 5.73
CA PHE A 395 -19.97 14.54 5.80
C PHE A 395 -19.30 15.92 5.94
#